data_cc08d62d948b93e79dd990fb77b69496
#
_entry.id   cc08d62d948b93e79dd990fb77b69496
#
_cell.length_a   1.000
_cell.length_b   1.000
_cell.length_c   1.000
_cell.angle_alpha   90.00
_cell.angle_beta   90.00
_cell.angle_gamma   90.00
#
_symmetry.space_group_name_H-M   'P 1'
#
loop_
_entity.id
_entity.type
_entity.pdbx_description
1 polymer ?
#
loop_
_entity_poly.entity_id
_entity_poly.type
_entity_poly.pdbx_seq_one_letter_code
_entity_poly.pdbx_strand_id
1 'polypeptide(L)'
;EVLVGGGNRSLISRRIDEALYSRGWSERGFNTSIAVDENRFASPTHAVDCFKNGVAVEMERNNKDPFFDRDLNNFRLLFDLRAIQVGIIITRSWELQEIFKRLGKGASYGKATTHHEKLWPKIEGGGGGGCPV
;
A
#
# COMPACT_ATOMS: atom_id res chain seq x y z
N GLU A 1 -17.32 7.71 16.36
CA GLU A 1 -16.20 7.35 17.27
C GLU A 1 -14.95 6.84 16.55
N VAL A 2 -14.99 6.49 15.27
CA VAL A 2 -13.84 5.95 14.51
C VAL A 2 -12.95 7.06 13.92
N LEU A 3 -13.47 8.27 13.78
CA LEU A 3 -12.78 9.42 13.17
C LEU A 3 -12.09 10.33 14.20
N VAL A 4 -11.37 9.75 15.15
CA VAL A 4 -10.54 10.49 16.10
C VAL A 4 -9.11 10.57 15.55
N GLY A 5 -8.63 11.77 15.26
CA GLY A 5 -7.27 11.98 14.76
C GLY A 5 -6.23 12.04 15.87
N GLY A 6 -5.04 11.56 15.58
CA GLY A 6 -3.85 11.66 16.41
C GLY A 6 -3.33 10.30 16.91
N GLY A 7 -2.04 10.09 16.81
CA GLY A 7 -1.33 8.88 17.22
C GLY A 7 -0.59 8.18 16.08
N ASN A 8 0.43 7.39 16.39
CA ASN A 8 1.30 6.71 15.43
C ASN A 8 0.58 5.71 14.50
N ARG A 9 -0.58 5.19 14.90
CA ARG A 9 -1.53 4.44 14.05
C ARG A 9 -2.93 4.94 14.34
N SER A 10 -3.64 5.43 13.32
CA SER A 10 -5.03 5.85 13.52
C SER A 10 -5.92 4.66 13.87
N LEU A 11 -7.00 4.92 14.59
CA LEU A 11 -7.98 3.88 14.96
C LEU A 11 -8.54 3.15 13.72
N ILE A 12 -8.69 3.86 12.60
CA ILE A 12 -9.11 3.28 11.32
C ILE A 12 -8.12 2.24 10.83
N SER A 13 -6.78 2.53 10.85
CA SER A 13 -5.76 1.56 10.45
C SER A 13 -5.82 0.31 11.28
N ARG A 14 -5.85 0.47 12.60
CA ARG A 14 -5.90 -0.68 13.51
C ARG A 14 -7.11 -1.57 13.25
N ARG A 15 -8.28 -0.99 13.04
CA ARG A 15 -9.50 -1.77 12.75
C ARG A 15 -9.45 -2.48 11.41
N ILE A 16 -8.82 -1.87 10.40
CA ILE A 16 -8.62 -2.55 9.11
C ILE A 16 -7.63 -3.71 9.29
N ASP A 17 -6.49 -3.48 9.96
CA ASP A 17 -5.49 -4.51 10.26
C ASP A 17 -6.13 -5.67 11.04
N GLU A 18 -6.85 -5.38 12.12
CA GLU A 18 -7.57 -6.38 12.92
C GLU A 18 -8.58 -7.17 12.11
N ALA A 19 -9.33 -6.50 11.22
CA ALA A 19 -10.29 -7.15 10.34
C ALA A 19 -9.63 -8.07 9.32
N LEU A 20 -8.47 -7.71 8.81
CA LEU A 20 -7.69 -8.54 7.88
C LEU A 20 -7.02 -9.70 8.62
N TYR A 21 -6.31 -9.42 9.71
CA TYR A 21 -5.60 -10.44 10.49
C TYR A 21 -6.53 -11.51 11.05
N SER A 22 -7.72 -11.11 11.55
CA SER A 22 -8.73 -12.06 12.01
C SER A 22 -9.26 -13.00 10.91
N ARG A 23 -9.02 -12.65 9.63
CA ARG A 23 -9.39 -13.45 8.46
C ARG A 23 -8.21 -14.20 7.83
N GLY A 24 -7.08 -14.26 8.54
CA GLY A 24 -5.90 -15.02 8.13
C GLY A 24 -4.98 -14.29 7.15
N TRP A 25 -5.10 -12.98 7.03
CA TRP A 25 -4.09 -12.15 6.39
C TRP A 25 -2.92 -11.92 7.35
N SER A 26 -1.72 -11.77 6.83
CA SER A 26 -0.53 -11.49 7.65
C SER A 26 0.48 -10.64 6.89
N GLU A 27 1.26 -9.86 7.62
CA GLU A 27 2.45 -9.22 7.07
C GLU A 27 3.38 -10.28 6.47
N ARG A 28 3.96 -10.01 5.32
CA ARG A 28 4.87 -10.93 4.66
C ARG A 28 6.03 -10.23 3.96
N GLY A 29 7.25 -10.60 4.34
CA GLY A 29 8.46 -10.34 3.57
C GLY A 29 8.74 -11.45 2.57
N PHE A 30 9.37 -11.11 1.45
CA PHE A 30 9.78 -12.04 0.41
C PHE A 30 11.29 -12.00 0.26
N ASN A 31 11.92 -13.15 0.24
CA ASN A 31 13.33 -13.26 -0.10
C ASN A 31 13.45 -13.57 -1.60
N THR A 32 13.78 -12.56 -2.39
CA THR A 32 13.76 -12.63 -3.85
C THR A 32 15.14 -12.50 -4.45
N SER A 33 15.36 -13.22 -5.54
CA SER A 33 16.57 -13.11 -6.35
C SER A 33 16.24 -13.27 -7.83
N ILE A 34 17.03 -12.64 -8.68
CA ILE A 34 16.92 -12.73 -10.14
C ILE A 34 18.17 -13.46 -10.64
N ALA A 35 17.97 -14.45 -11.49
CA ALA A 35 19.05 -15.12 -12.19
C ALA A 35 19.15 -14.60 -13.62
N VAL A 36 20.35 -14.23 -14.04
CA VAL A 36 20.67 -13.87 -15.43
C VAL A 36 21.87 -14.73 -15.84
N ASP A 37 21.63 -15.63 -16.77
CA ASP A 37 22.59 -16.69 -17.14
C ASP A 37 23.03 -17.49 -15.91
N GLU A 38 24.30 -17.54 -15.62
CA GLU A 38 24.88 -18.26 -14.47
C GLU A 38 24.93 -17.36 -13.20
N ASN A 39 24.62 -16.09 -13.31
CA ASN A 39 24.71 -15.14 -12.21
C ASN A 39 23.36 -14.99 -11.48
N ARG A 40 23.43 -14.90 -10.15
CA ARG A 40 22.27 -14.64 -9.30
C ARG A 40 22.45 -13.33 -8.54
N PHE A 41 21.44 -12.48 -8.62
CA PHE A 41 21.40 -11.16 -7.98
C PHE A 41 20.29 -11.12 -6.95
N ALA A 42 20.60 -10.61 -5.75
CA ALA A 42 19.56 -10.30 -4.78
C ALA A 42 18.65 -9.20 -5.33
N SER A 43 17.35 -9.39 -5.17
CA SER A 43 16.33 -8.42 -5.58
C SER A 43 15.53 -8.01 -4.35
N PRO A 44 16.03 -7.06 -3.53
CA PRO A 44 15.40 -6.71 -2.29
C PRO A 44 14.00 -6.13 -2.52
N THR A 45 13.04 -6.65 -1.76
CA THR A 45 11.67 -6.14 -1.67
C THR A 45 11.43 -5.66 -0.26
N HIS A 46 10.41 -4.83 -0.06
CA HIS A 46 9.91 -4.57 1.29
C HIS A 46 8.78 -5.55 1.63
N ALA A 47 8.54 -5.75 2.92
CA ALA A 47 7.41 -6.56 3.37
C ALA A 47 6.09 -5.87 2.98
N VAL A 48 5.11 -6.65 2.57
CA VAL A 48 3.74 -6.17 2.34
C VAL A 48 2.96 -6.19 3.65
N ASP A 49 2.13 -5.19 3.87
CA ASP A 49 1.36 -5.03 5.11
C ASP A 49 0.45 -6.23 5.38
N CYS A 50 -0.21 -6.75 4.34
CA CYS A 50 -1.04 -7.94 4.43
C CYS A 50 -0.91 -8.79 3.17
N PHE A 51 -0.80 -10.11 3.37
CA PHE A 51 -0.73 -11.10 2.29
C PHE A 51 -1.62 -12.29 2.60
N LYS A 52 -2.32 -12.77 1.58
CA LYS A 52 -3.08 -14.03 1.64
C LYS A 52 -3.32 -14.55 0.22
N ASN A 53 -3.05 -15.84 -0.02
CA ASN A 53 -3.40 -16.56 -1.26
C ASN A 53 -3.01 -15.83 -2.56
N GLY A 54 -1.79 -15.28 -2.62
CA GLY A 54 -1.29 -14.57 -3.80
C GLY A 54 -1.77 -13.13 -3.93
N VAL A 55 -2.53 -12.62 -2.98
CA VAL A 55 -2.97 -11.21 -2.94
C VAL A 55 -2.13 -10.45 -1.92
N ALA A 56 -1.50 -9.36 -2.35
CA ALA A 56 -0.75 -8.44 -1.50
C ALA A 56 -1.54 -7.15 -1.27
N VAL A 57 -1.56 -6.66 -0.04
CA VAL A 57 -2.26 -5.43 0.34
C VAL A 57 -1.29 -4.48 1.01
N GLU A 58 -1.28 -3.23 0.58
CA GLU A 58 -0.57 -2.11 1.22
C GLU A 58 -1.56 -1.05 1.69
N MET A 59 -1.24 -0.41 2.81
CA MET A 59 -2.13 0.57 3.42
C MET A 59 -1.48 1.96 3.45
N GLU A 60 -1.78 2.76 2.43
CA GLU A 60 -1.21 4.10 2.24
C GLU A 60 -2.24 5.20 2.46
N ARG A 61 -2.29 5.76 3.68
CA ARG A 61 -3.35 6.72 4.03
C ARG A 61 -2.88 8.10 4.46
N ASN A 62 -1.64 8.24 4.93
CA ASN A 62 -1.09 9.51 5.37
C ASN A 62 0.43 9.59 5.17
N ASN A 63 0.96 8.84 4.23
CA ASN A 63 2.36 8.87 3.83
C ASN A 63 2.58 9.92 2.73
N LYS A 64 3.82 10.12 2.32
CA LYS A 64 4.16 10.97 1.18
C LYS A 64 3.94 10.21 -0.14
N ASP A 65 3.68 10.92 -1.23
CA ASP A 65 3.44 10.35 -2.56
C ASP A 65 4.42 9.28 -3.04
N PRO A 66 5.76 9.38 -2.79
CA PRO A 66 6.70 8.36 -3.19
C PRO A 66 6.43 6.96 -2.62
N PHE A 67 5.63 6.83 -1.56
CA PHE A 67 5.23 5.53 -1.05
C PHE A 67 4.34 4.75 -2.04
N PHE A 68 3.49 5.42 -2.81
CA PHE A 68 2.76 4.77 -3.90
C PHE A 68 3.70 4.20 -4.97
N ASP A 69 4.74 4.94 -5.34
CA ASP A 69 5.72 4.46 -6.31
C ASP A 69 6.49 3.26 -5.79
N ARG A 70 6.85 3.25 -4.49
CA ARG A 70 7.49 2.13 -3.81
C ARG A 70 6.59 0.89 -3.85
N ASP A 71 5.32 1.03 -3.49
CA ASP A 71 4.38 -0.09 -3.41
C ASP A 71 4.07 -0.65 -4.79
N LEU A 72 3.85 0.21 -5.78
CA LEU A 72 3.65 -0.20 -7.17
C LEU A 72 4.87 -0.94 -7.73
N ASN A 73 6.08 -0.46 -7.47
CA ASN A 73 7.32 -1.14 -7.86
C ASN A 73 7.47 -2.50 -7.16
N ASN A 74 7.12 -2.58 -5.89
CA ASN A 74 7.15 -3.84 -5.15
C ASN A 74 6.15 -4.85 -5.72
N PHE A 75 4.92 -4.42 -6.00
CA PHE A 75 3.91 -5.26 -6.63
C PHE A 75 4.34 -5.75 -8.02
N ARG A 76 4.87 -4.85 -8.85
CA ARG A 76 5.42 -5.20 -10.16
C ARG A 76 6.47 -6.30 -10.05
N LEU A 77 7.47 -6.12 -9.17
CA LEU A 77 8.55 -7.09 -9.00
C LEU A 77 8.02 -8.43 -8.48
N LEU A 78 7.19 -8.42 -7.45
CA LEU A 78 6.62 -9.63 -6.88
C LEU A 78 5.69 -10.37 -7.87
N PHE A 79 4.98 -9.64 -8.71
CA PHE A 79 4.15 -10.21 -9.78
C PHE A 79 5.01 -10.85 -10.88
N ASP A 80 6.05 -10.17 -11.35
CA ASP A 80 6.98 -10.70 -12.36
C ASP A 80 7.69 -11.97 -11.86
N LEU A 81 7.99 -12.03 -10.57
CA LEU A 81 8.55 -13.21 -9.90
C LEU A 81 7.50 -14.25 -9.50
N ARG A 82 6.23 -14.04 -9.85
CA ARG A 82 5.10 -14.94 -9.55
C ARG A 82 4.85 -15.18 -8.05
N ALA A 83 5.31 -14.28 -7.20
CA ALA A 83 5.06 -14.32 -5.76
C ALA A 83 3.65 -13.83 -5.41
N ILE A 84 3.10 -12.90 -6.19
CA ILE A 84 1.73 -12.40 -6.07
C ILE A 84 1.00 -12.47 -7.41
N GLN A 85 -0.32 -12.39 -7.35
CA GLN A 85 -1.21 -12.35 -8.52
C GLN A 85 -1.93 -11.01 -8.65
N VAL A 86 -2.17 -10.34 -7.53
CA VAL A 86 -2.89 -9.06 -7.44
C VAL A 86 -2.27 -8.21 -6.33
N GLY A 87 -2.11 -6.92 -6.60
CA GLY A 87 -1.81 -5.90 -5.60
C GLY A 87 -3.09 -5.13 -5.24
N ILE A 88 -3.23 -4.74 -3.99
CA ILE A 88 -4.31 -3.87 -3.51
C ILE A 88 -3.68 -2.74 -2.70
N ILE A 89 -4.03 -1.50 -3.01
CA ILE A 89 -3.65 -0.34 -2.20
C ILE A 89 -4.90 0.23 -1.52
N ILE A 90 -4.93 0.19 -0.19
CA ILE A 90 -5.97 0.85 0.60
C ILE A 90 -5.50 2.26 0.90
N THR A 91 -6.15 3.23 0.30
CA THR A 91 -5.85 4.65 0.51
C THR A 91 -7.12 5.43 0.83
N ARG A 92 -6.97 6.68 1.24
CA ARG A 92 -8.11 7.54 1.55
C ARG A 92 -8.68 8.18 0.28
N SER A 93 -9.99 8.42 0.30
CA SER A 93 -10.65 9.25 -0.70
C SER A 93 -10.47 10.75 -0.39
N TRP A 94 -10.77 11.58 -1.35
CA TRP A 94 -10.77 13.03 -1.18
C TRP A 94 -11.86 13.49 -0.20
N GLU A 95 -13.00 12.85 -0.19
CA GLU A 95 -14.10 13.15 0.74
C GLU A 95 -13.66 13.01 2.19
N LEU A 96 -12.83 12.00 2.50
CA LEU A 96 -12.28 11.82 3.82
C LEU A 96 -11.38 13.00 4.23
N GLN A 97 -10.67 13.61 3.28
CA GLN A 97 -9.88 14.84 3.50
C GLN A 97 -10.79 16.00 3.95
N GLU A 98 -11.92 16.17 3.32
CA GLU A 98 -12.89 17.24 3.67
C GLU A 98 -13.50 16.99 5.06
N ILE A 99 -13.78 15.73 5.41
CA ILE A 99 -14.23 15.35 6.75
C ILE A 99 -13.17 15.74 7.79
N PHE A 100 -11.91 15.40 7.56
CA PHE A 100 -10.82 15.76 8.48
C PHE A 100 -10.63 17.26 8.63
N LYS A 101 -10.81 18.04 7.57
CA LYS A 101 -10.80 19.52 7.67
C LYS A 101 -11.90 20.03 8.59
N ARG A 102 -13.13 19.53 8.42
CA ARG A 102 -14.28 19.93 9.26
C ARG A 102 -14.08 19.54 10.72
N LEU A 103 -13.36 18.47 10.98
CA LEU A 103 -12.98 18.01 12.34
C LEU A 103 -11.76 18.76 12.92
N GLY A 104 -11.25 19.80 12.26
CA GLY A 104 -10.07 20.55 12.68
C GLY A 104 -8.75 19.78 12.59
N LYS A 105 -8.71 18.69 11.80
CA LYS A 105 -7.55 17.82 11.62
C LYS A 105 -6.89 17.93 10.23
N GLY A 106 -7.28 18.92 9.45
CA GLY A 106 -6.81 19.11 8.08
C GLY A 106 -5.30 19.31 7.93
N ALA A 107 -4.64 19.85 8.95
CA ALA A 107 -3.19 20.02 8.94
C ALA A 107 -2.42 18.68 9.00
N SER A 108 -2.97 17.66 9.68
CA SER A 108 -2.36 16.33 9.80
C SER A 108 -2.55 15.47 8.55
N TYR A 109 -3.51 15.81 7.69
CA TYR A 109 -3.88 15.09 6.47
C TYR A 109 -3.88 16.03 5.27
N GLY A 110 -2.72 16.68 5.03
CA GLY A 110 -2.58 17.68 3.96
C GLY A 110 -2.65 17.11 2.55
N LYS A 111 -2.77 18.00 1.56
CA LYS A 111 -2.76 17.66 0.13
C LYS A 111 -1.48 16.93 -0.33
N ALA A 112 -0.39 17.07 0.41
CA ALA A 112 0.90 16.44 0.11
C ALA A 112 0.96 14.95 0.48
N THR A 113 -0.07 14.39 1.13
CA THR A 113 -0.09 13.00 1.57
C THR A 113 -0.88 12.12 0.62
N THR A 114 -0.70 10.80 0.76
CA THR A 114 -1.32 9.78 -0.09
C THR A 114 -2.84 9.84 -0.05
N HIS A 115 -3.47 9.86 -1.22
CA HIS A 115 -4.91 9.73 -1.44
C HIS A 115 -5.19 9.21 -2.85
N HIS A 116 -6.39 8.69 -3.08
CA HIS A 116 -6.82 8.03 -4.30
C HIS A 116 -6.53 8.81 -5.58
N GLU A 117 -6.79 10.12 -5.61
CA GLU A 117 -6.59 10.95 -6.81
C GLU A 117 -5.12 11.05 -7.25
N LYS A 118 -4.18 10.82 -6.35
CA LYS A 118 -2.74 10.77 -6.66
C LYS A 118 -2.28 9.37 -7.08
N LEU A 119 -2.95 8.34 -6.60
CA LEU A 119 -2.65 6.96 -6.96
C LEU A 119 -3.12 6.65 -8.39
N TRP A 120 -4.31 7.08 -8.74
CA TRP A 120 -4.96 6.72 -9.99
C TRP A 120 -4.10 7.02 -11.24
N PRO A 121 -3.53 8.22 -11.42
CA PRO A 121 -2.66 8.51 -12.57
C PRO A 121 -1.40 7.63 -12.63
N LYS A 122 -0.91 7.17 -11.48
CA LYS A 122 0.27 6.29 -11.43
C LYS A 122 -0.08 4.88 -11.90
N ILE A 123 -1.27 4.38 -11.58
CA ILE A 123 -1.77 3.08 -12.08
C ILE A 123 -2.03 3.18 -13.59
N GLU A 124 -2.75 4.19 -14.05
CA GLU A 124 -3.01 4.42 -15.49
C GLU A 124 -1.73 4.60 -16.30
N GLY A 125 -0.72 5.23 -15.70
CA GLY A 125 0.61 5.39 -16.28
C GLY A 125 1.47 4.12 -16.27
N GLY A 126 0.92 2.98 -15.84
CA GLY A 126 1.61 1.69 -15.86
C GLY A 126 2.58 1.47 -14.69
N GLY A 127 2.42 2.17 -13.57
CA GLY A 127 3.29 2.05 -12.40
C GLY A 127 3.36 0.63 -11.82
N GLY A 128 2.26 -0.12 -11.92
CA GLY A 128 2.19 -1.53 -11.50
C GLY A 128 2.76 -2.54 -12.51
N GLY A 129 3.23 -2.09 -13.68
CA GLY A 129 3.67 -2.98 -14.76
C GLY A 129 2.54 -3.91 -15.20
N GLY A 130 2.81 -5.21 -15.25
CA GLY A 130 1.80 -6.23 -15.56
C GLY A 130 0.93 -6.65 -14.37
N CYS A 131 1.24 -6.19 -13.15
CA CYS A 131 0.46 -6.53 -11.97
C CYS A 131 -0.89 -5.82 -11.97
N PRO A 132 -2.02 -6.55 -11.84
CA PRO A 132 -3.31 -5.93 -11.54
C PRO A 132 -3.27 -5.25 -10.16
N VAL A 133 -3.67 -3.97 -10.10
CA VAL A 133 -3.73 -3.19 -8.85
C VAL A 133 -5.10 -2.54 -8.71
#